data_ebf925f83c485764ea31efb5587e9188
#
_entry.id   ebf925f83c485764ea31efb5587e9188
#
_cell.length_a   1.000
_cell.length_b   1.000
_cell.length_c   1.000
_cell.angle_alpha   90.00
_cell.angle_beta   90.00
_cell.angle_gamma   90.00
#
_symmetry.space_group_name_H-M   'P 1'
#
loop_
_entity.id
_entity.type
_entity.pdbx_description
1 polymer ?
#
loop_
_entity_poly.entity_id
_entity_poly.type
_entity_poly.pdbx_seq_one_letter_code
_entity_poly.pdbx_strand_id
1 'polypeptide(L)'
;MNRAQRVLSLTAILAAGTGGYWLGHNGVALPELMTRTSSAQPIRSAPSGPVIYYRDPDDKPFYSLEPKRTPDGRPYRAVLASEDINFESTGAKAAMPAQPGSRRVLYYRNPMGLPDTSPVPKKDSMGMDYIPVYADEQQDEGKVVRVSPDRVQRSGVRTEAVEPRVIVHPVRAVGTVAHDESRLTIVAMRSEGFIEDLFVNKTGEHVHEGQVLFRVYSPEIQKAQIDFLYGLSSTKDGPGQRLRNLGVPEAHIRKLQETRTNLRTVDWLSPVTGDVIDKRVVSGQRVNAGDELYRIADHSQLWVIADVAESDLAVLKIGTRAVATVRAYPMQPFEGMITFIYPHLRTETRTARVRIEVPNPEGRLKVDMYADVMFQTGTDEAPTLAVPASAIIDSGARQVILVAKGEGRFEPRPVKLGRRGDDYVEILEGVTAGEEVVTSATFLIDAESNLRAALQAFTQPEAPK
;
A
#
# COMPACT_ATOMS: atom_id res chain seq x y z
N MET A 1 -26.05 24.50 24.43
CA MET A 1 -25.02 25.19 25.24
C MET A 1 -25.40 26.66 25.35
N ASN A 2 -25.70 27.13 26.59
CA ASN A 2 -26.13 28.51 26.87
C ASN A 2 -24.97 29.50 26.68
N ARG A 3 -25.31 30.75 26.29
CA ARG A 3 -24.35 31.85 26.09
C ARG A 3 -23.38 32.04 27.27
N ALA A 4 -23.82 31.77 28.50
CA ALA A 4 -23.00 31.81 29.71
C ALA A 4 -21.85 30.77 29.72
N GLN A 5 -22.07 29.58 29.19
CA GLN A 5 -21.03 28.53 29.13
C GLN A 5 -19.95 28.84 28.07
N ARG A 6 -20.28 29.55 27.01
CA ARG A 6 -19.29 29.98 26.01
C ARG A 6 -18.40 31.11 26.51
N VAL A 7 -18.90 32.00 27.34
CA VAL A 7 -18.11 33.07 27.94
C VAL A 7 -17.16 32.52 29.00
N LEU A 8 -17.58 31.55 29.80
CA LEU A 8 -16.71 30.92 30.79
C LEU A 8 -15.58 30.09 30.17
N SER A 9 -15.81 29.44 29.05
CA SER A 9 -14.76 28.66 28.33
C SER A 9 -13.72 29.59 27.65
N LEU A 10 -14.14 30.75 27.13
CA LEU A 10 -13.21 31.71 26.53
C LEU A 10 -12.32 32.38 27.55
N THR A 11 -12.85 32.72 28.75
CA THR A 11 -12.07 33.31 29.84
C THR A 11 -11.07 32.34 30.44
N ALA A 12 -11.39 31.05 30.54
CA ALA A 12 -10.47 30.03 30.99
C ALA A 12 -9.26 29.81 30.06
N ILE A 13 -9.50 29.86 28.74
CA ILE A 13 -8.43 29.70 27.74
C ILE A 13 -7.50 30.91 27.71
N LEU A 14 -8.04 32.14 27.85
CA LEU A 14 -7.24 33.36 27.93
C LEU A 14 -6.38 33.43 29.22
N ALA A 15 -6.92 32.99 30.36
CA ALA A 15 -6.19 32.94 31.61
C ALA A 15 -5.04 31.91 31.63
N ALA A 16 -5.24 30.75 30.95
CA ALA A 16 -4.21 29.74 30.78
C ALA A 16 -3.06 30.20 29.86
N GLY A 17 -3.40 30.91 28.77
CA GLY A 17 -2.43 31.42 27.81
C GLY A 17 -1.53 32.52 28.37
N THR A 18 -2.11 33.48 29.13
CA THR A 18 -1.34 34.60 29.75
C THR A 18 -0.50 34.12 30.91
N GLY A 19 -0.99 33.14 31.71
CA GLY A 19 -0.23 32.54 32.81
C GLY A 19 0.99 31.76 32.33
N GLY A 20 0.84 30.98 31.22
CA GLY A 20 1.95 30.23 30.61
C GLY A 20 3.03 31.15 30.03
N TYR A 21 2.65 32.25 29.37
CA TYR A 21 3.59 33.21 28.81
C TYR A 21 4.38 33.97 29.93
N TRP A 22 3.72 34.33 31.03
CA TRP A 22 4.38 35.04 32.14
C TRP A 22 5.39 34.15 32.88
N LEU A 23 5.06 32.86 33.10
CA LEU A 23 5.96 31.88 33.72
C LEU A 23 7.17 31.56 32.83
N GLY A 24 7.00 31.52 31.51
CA GLY A 24 8.09 31.27 30.55
C GLY A 24 9.07 32.47 30.44
N HIS A 25 8.57 33.71 30.60
CA HIS A 25 9.40 34.91 30.42
C HIS A 25 10.21 35.29 31.63
N ASN A 26 9.76 34.93 32.85
CA ASN A 26 10.43 35.32 34.10
C ASN A 26 11.37 34.25 34.69
N GLY A 27 11.65 33.16 33.99
CA GLY A 27 12.69 32.19 34.34
C GLY A 27 12.49 31.51 35.70
N VAL A 28 11.24 31.35 36.17
CA VAL A 28 10.95 30.63 37.42
C VAL A 28 11.13 29.14 37.16
N ALA A 29 12.25 28.58 37.64
CA ALA A 29 12.47 27.15 37.68
C ALA A 29 11.47 26.50 38.63
N LEU A 30 10.59 25.64 38.06
CA LEU A 30 9.73 24.77 38.85
C LEU A 30 10.62 23.74 39.56
N PRO A 31 10.42 23.47 40.87
CA PRO A 31 11.13 22.40 41.54
C PRO A 31 10.83 21.07 40.84
N GLU A 32 11.88 20.32 40.49
CA GLU A 32 11.81 18.98 39.96
C GLU A 32 10.91 18.11 40.86
N LEU A 33 9.70 17.89 40.43
CA LEU A 33 8.90 16.76 40.90
C LEU A 33 9.64 15.51 40.45
N MET A 34 10.38 14.90 41.37
CA MET A 34 11.01 13.59 41.18
C MET A 34 9.96 12.58 40.69
N THR A 35 9.81 12.44 39.39
CA THR A 35 9.34 11.21 38.84
C THR A 35 10.46 10.18 39.01
N ARG A 36 10.36 9.41 40.09
CA ARG A 36 11.08 8.14 40.19
C ARG A 36 10.63 7.26 39.05
N THR A 37 11.28 7.42 37.92
CA THR A 37 11.41 6.33 36.98
C THR A 37 12.27 5.29 37.66
N SER A 38 11.62 4.30 38.27
CA SER A 38 12.24 3.05 38.66
C SER A 38 12.82 2.44 37.40
N SER A 39 14.10 2.69 37.14
CA SER A 39 14.87 1.86 36.24
C SER A 39 14.88 0.46 36.86
N ALA A 40 14.00 -0.41 36.37
CA ALA A 40 14.12 -1.84 36.59
C ALA A 40 15.50 -2.23 36.08
N GLN A 41 16.48 -2.33 36.98
CA GLN A 41 17.68 -3.09 36.69
C GLN A 41 17.22 -4.49 36.31
N PRO A 42 17.76 -5.08 35.21
CA PRO A 42 17.50 -6.47 34.94
C PRO A 42 17.94 -7.25 36.16
N ILE A 43 17.00 -7.99 36.75
CA ILE A 43 17.25 -8.96 37.80
C ILE A 43 18.25 -9.94 37.18
N ARG A 44 19.53 -9.81 37.52
CA ARG A 44 20.51 -10.83 37.22
C ARG A 44 20.06 -12.04 38.03
N SER A 45 19.50 -13.02 37.38
CA SER A 45 19.26 -14.35 37.94
C SER A 45 20.58 -14.82 38.57
N ALA A 46 20.50 -15.31 39.79
CA ALA A 46 21.67 -15.86 40.45
C ALA A 46 22.28 -16.93 39.54
N PRO A 47 23.63 -16.96 39.39
CA PRO A 47 24.30 -17.94 38.54
C PRO A 47 23.94 -19.35 38.98
N SER A 48 23.57 -20.21 38.03
CA SER A 48 23.10 -21.58 38.25
C SER A 48 23.71 -22.52 37.21
N GLY A 49 23.86 -23.77 37.58
CA GLY A 49 24.45 -24.81 36.71
C GLY A 49 25.72 -25.43 37.26
N PRO A 50 26.28 -26.45 36.61
CA PRO A 50 27.53 -27.07 37.02
C PRO A 50 28.72 -26.11 36.85
N VAL A 51 29.75 -26.28 37.67
CA VAL A 51 31.03 -25.54 37.53
C VAL A 51 31.74 -26.05 36.30
N ILE A 52 32.11 -25.16 35.38
CA ILE A 52 32.79 -25.48 34.11
C ILE A 52 34.33 -25.40 34.31
N TYR A 53 34.77 -24.32 34.95
CA TYR A 53 36.19 -24.09 35.25
C TYR A 53 36.35 -23.12 36.43
N TYR A 54 37.58 -22.96 36.87
CA TYR A 54 37.97 -22.04 37.94
C TYR A 54 38.88 -20.96 37.37
N ARG A 55 38.61 -19.70 37.70
CA ARG A 55 39.30 -18.49 37.21
C ARG A 55 40.04 -17.82 38.34
N ASP A 56 41.19 -17.19 38.01
CA ASP A 56 41.96 -16.40 38.94
C ASP A 56 41.11 -15.29 39.61
N PRO A 57 41.15 -15.10 40.93
CA PRO A 57 40.32 -14.11 41.62
C PRO A 57 40.65 -12.65 41.29
N ASP A 58 41.79 -12.37 40.66
CA ASP A 58 42.22 -11.03 40.23
C ASP A 58 41.97 -10.82 38.73
N ASP A 59 41.11 -11.62 38.09
CA ASP A 59 40.77 -11.56 36.68
C ASP A 59 41.95 -11.69 35.70
N LYS A 60 43.08 -12.27 36.18
CA LYS A 60 44.18 -12.62 35.29
C LYS A 60 43.80 -13.79 34.41
N PRO A 61 44.37 -13.93 33.19
CA PRO A 61 43.99 -14.99 32.24
C PRO A 61 44.56 -16.37 32.60
N PHE A 62 44.40 -16.76 33.89
CA PHE A 62 44.75 -18.08 34.39
C PHE A 62 43.48 -18.86 34.73
N TYR A 63 43.31 -20.02 34.14
CA TYR A 63 42.17 -20.91 34.28
C TYR A 63 42.59 -22.30 34.76
N SER A 64 41.72 -23.01 35.48
CA SER A 64 41.95 -24.38 35.92
C SER A 64 40.62 -25.15 35.85
N LEU A 65 40.68 -26.42 35.45
CA LEU A 65 39.54 -27.34 35.49
C LEU A 65 39.28 -27.90 36.89
N GLU A 66 40.28 -27.81 37.79
CA GLU A 66 40.18 -28.26 39.18
C GLU A 66 40.30 -27.09 40.15
N PRO A 67 39.72 -27.18 41.37
CA PRO A 67 39.88 -26.18 42.40
C PRO A 67 41.37 -25.92 42.71
N LYS A 68 41.84 -24.71 42.44
CA LYS A 68 43.24 -24.31 42.64
C LYS A 68 43.32 -23.07 43.54
N ARG A 69 44.46 -22.85 44.14
CA ARG A 69 44.76 -21.63 44.91
C ARG A 69 45.89 -20.83 44.24
N THR A 70 45.83 -19.54 44.36
CA THR A 70 46.91 -18.65 43.93
C THR A 70 48.15 -18.86 44.84
N PRO A 71 49.35 -18.43 44.43
CA PRO A 71 50.55 -18.46 45.31
C PRO A 71 50.33 -17.75 46.64
N ASP A 72 49.42 -16.80 46.72
CA ASP A 72 49.06 -16.05 47.95
C ASP A 72 47.95 -16.74 48.77
N GLY A 73 47.60 -18.00 48.43
CA GLY A 73 46.68 -18.87 49.19
C GLY A 73 45.18 -18.60 48.95
N ARG A 74 44.80 -17.65 48.08
CA ARG A 74 43.38 -17.35 47.74
C ARG A 74 42.81 -18.41 46.79
N PRO A 75 41.57 -18.89 46.99
CA PRO A 75 40.96 -19.85 46.08
C PRO A 75 40.57 -19.20 44.76
N TYR A 76 40.70 -19.96 43.63
CA TYR A 76 40.15 -19.59 42.35
C TYR A 76 38.62 -19.56 42.42
N ARG A 77 38.01 -18.63 41.70
CA ARG A 77 36.54 -18.47 41.59
C ARG A 77 35.97 -19.48 40.65
N ALA A 78 34.97 -20.24 41.08
CA ALA A 78 34.23 -21.17 40.23
C ALA A 78 33.34 -20.37 39.24
N VAL A 79 33.39 -20.69 37.95
CA VAL A 79 32.53 -20.17 36.90
C VAL A 79 31.50 -21.22 36.56
N LEU A 80 30.23 -20.85 36.70
CA LEU A 80 29.07 -21.71 36.46
C LEU A 80 28.61 -21.65 34.99
N ALA A 81 27.94 -22.67 34.52
CA ALA A 81 27.48 -22.79 33.12
C ALA A 81 26.62 -21.60 32.64
N SER A 82 25.92 -20.93 33.56
CA SER A 82 25.13 -19.74 33.24
C SER A 82 25.94 -18.42 33.20
N GLU A 83 27.18 -18.42 33.69
CA GLU A 83 28.11 -17.27 33.63
C GLU A 83 28.96 -17.30 32.36
N ASP A 84 29.17 -18.46 31.75
CA ASP A 84 29.94 -18.65 30.53
C ASP A 84 29.00 -18.58 29.33
N ILE A 85 28.92 -17.41 28.71
CA ILE A 85 28.12 -17.21 27.48
C ILE A 85 28.93 -17.70 26.30
N ASN A 86 28.98 -19.04 26.12
CA ASN A 86 29.45 -19.63 24.90
C ASN A 86 28.28 -19.99 24.00
N PHE A 87 28.20 -19.35 22.85
CA PHE A 87 27.34 -19.75 21.73
C PHE A 87 28.00 -20.97 21.04
N GLU A 88 28.02 -22.11 21.67
CA GLU A 88 28.35 -23.36 20.98
C GLU A 88 27.11 -23.89 20.27
N SER A 89 27.13 -23.81 18.93
CA SER A 89 26.27 -24.57 18.06
C SER A 89 26.57 -26.07 18.25
N THR A 90 25.63 -26.79 18.85
CA THR A 90 25.65 -28.24 19.01
C THR A 90 25.63 -28.90 17.63
N GLY A 91 26.67 -29.60 17.28
CA GLY A 91 26.60 -30.69 16.29
C GLY A 91 27.39 -30.51 15.00
N ALA A 92 28.69 -30.55 15.05
CA ALA A 92 29.46 -31.04 13.93
C ALA A 92 30.56 -31.98 14.45
N LYS A 93 30.39 -33.24 14.11
CA LYS A 93 31.32 -34.34 14.29
C LYS A 93 32.71 -33.91 13.78
N ALA A 94 33.71 -33.96 14.63
CA ALA A 94 35.10 -33.66 14.28
C ALA A 94 35.52 -34.46 13.04
N ALA A 95 35.59 -33.78 11.91
CA ALA A 95 36.35 -34.25 10.77
C ALA A 95 37.81 -33.87 11.01
N MET A 96 38.68 -34.83 10.90
CA MET A 96 40.12 -34.65 10.91
C MET A 96 40.52 -33.49 9.98
N PRO A 97 41.54 -32.68 10.32
CA PRO A 97 42.02 -31.65 9.46
C PRO A 97 42.48 -32.25 8.14
N ALA A 98 41.76 -31.97 7.05
CA ALA A 98 42.22 -32.24 5.71
C ALA A 98 43.54 -31.47 5.51
N GLN A 99 44.57 -32.17 5.10
CA GLN A 99 45.83 -31.55 4.69
C GLN A 99 45.50 -30.47 3.64
N PRO A 100 46.08 -29.25 3.72
CA PRO A 100 45.89 -28.23 2.73
C PRO A 100 46.38 -28.78 1.39
N GLY A 101 45.43 -29.02 0.46
CA GLY A 101 45.76 -29.29 -0.94
C GLY A 101 46.68 -28.18 -1.43
N SER A 102 47.78 -28.58 -2.08
CA SER A 102 48.83 -27.68 -2.53
C SER A 102 48.30 -26.55 -3.44
N ARG A 103 47.94 -25.45 -2.81
CA ARG A 103 47.69 -24.22 -3.56
C ARG A 103 48.97 -23.82 -4.24
N ARG A 104 48.97 -23.70 -5.55
CA ARG A 104 50.17 -23.33 -6.31
C ARG A 104 50.48 -21.84 -6.07
N VAL A 105 51.58 -21.57 -5.33
CA VAL A 105 52.13 -20.24 -5.12
C VAL A 105 52.73 -19.76 -6.46
N LEU A 106 52.34 -18.60 -6.93
CA LEU A 106 52.87 -17.98 -8.15
C LEU A 106 54.13 -17.18 -7.85
N TYR A 107 54.10 -16.35 -6.84
CA TYR A 107 55.24 -15.57 -6.36
C TYR A 107 54.99 -15.07 -4.94
N TYR A 108 56.01 -14.45 -4.37
CA TYR A 108 55.97 -13.82 -3.05
C TYR A 108 56.08 -12.33 -3.19
N ARG A 109 55.21 -11.53 -2.55
CA ARG A 109 55.24 -10.06 -2.59
C ARG A 109 55.78 -9.46 -1.30
N ASN A 110 56.35 -8.26 -1.40
CA ASN A 110 56.83 -7.52 -0.26
C ASN A 110 55.68 -7.17 0.73
N PRO A 111 55.86 -7.44 2.05
CA PRO A 111 54.79 -7.18 3.05
C PRO A 111 54.42 -5.70 3.22
N MET A 112 55.33 -4.79 2.84
CA MET A 112 55.09 -3.33 2.89
C MET A 112 54.47 -2.76 1.62
N GLY A 113 54.03 -3.57 0.63
CA GLY A 113 53.39 -3.12 -0.58
C GLY A 113 54.33 -2.51 -1.62
N LEU A 114 55.64 -2.66 -1.44
CA LEU A 114 56.63 -2.28 -2.46
C LEU A 114 56.51 -3.19 -3.68
N PRO A 115 56.82 -2.70 -4.93
CA PRO A 115 56.65 -3.47 -6.16
C PRO A 115 57.65 -4.61 -6.33
N ASP A 116 58.43 -4.95 -5.32
CA ASP A 116 59.39 -6.06 -5.33
C ASP A 116 58.73 -7.42 -5.09
N THR A 117 58.90 -8.34 -6.02
CA THR A 117 58.35 -9.71 -5.98
C THR A 117 59.47 -10.75 -6.09
N SER A 118 59.28 -11.92 -5.51
CA SER A 118 60.23 -13.03 -5.56
C SER A 118 59.53 -14.34 -5.92
N PRO A 119 60.11 -15.19 -6.77
CA PRO A 119 59.59 -16.53 -7.07
C PRO A 119 59.80 -17.52 -5.93
N VAL A 120 60.57 -17.19 -4.92
CA VAL A 120 60.87 -18.02 -3.74
C VAL A 120 60.63 -17.25 -2.44
N PRO A 121 60.40 -17.96 -1.33
CA PRO A 121 60.26 -17.27 -0.03
C PRO A 121 61.51 -16.43 0.27
N LYS A 122 61.35 -15.16 0.57
CA LYS A 122 62.41 -14.20 0.86
C LYS A 122 62.01 -13.32 2.03
N LYS A 123 62.97 -12.77 2.75
CA LYS A 123 62.75 -11.74 3.77
C LYS A 123 63.15 -10.38 3.23
N ASP A 124 62.46 -9.35 3.67
CA ASP A 124 62.80 -7.97 3.31
C ASP A 124 64.02 -7.47 4.10
N SER A 125 64.44 -6.27 3.86
CA SER A 125 65.57 -5.62 4.55
C SER A 125 65.35 -5.42 6.05
N MET A 126 64.10 -5.55 6.53
CA MET A 126 63.70 -5.41 7.92
C MET A 126 63.43 -6.76 8.59
N GLY A 127 63.67 -7.88 7.88
CA GLY A 127 63.50 -9.25 8.41
C GLY A 127 62.10 -9.83 8.33
N MET A 128 61.11 -9.14 7.69
CA MET A 128 59.76 -9.62 7.51
C MET A 128 59.66 -10.58 6.31
N ASP A 129 58.88 -11.65 6.47
CA ASP A 129 58.69 -12.66 5.42
C ASP A 129 57.75 -12.09 4.31
N TYR A 130 58.14 -12.36 3.03
CA TYR A 130 57.29 -12.04 1.87
C TYR A 130 56.01 -12.86 1.90
N ILE A 131 54.89 -12.28 1.54
CA ILE A 131 53.55 -12.87 1.54
C ILE A 131 53.37 -13.72 0.28
N PRO A 132 53.03 -15.01 0.35
CA PRO A 132 52.78 -15.85 -0.82
C PRO A 132 51.49 -15.39 -1.54
N VAL A 133 51.54 -15.27 -2.86
CA VAL A 133 50.38 -15.02 -3.73
C VAL A 133 50.08 -16.29 -4.50
N TYR A 134 48.83 -16.77 -4.38
CA TYR A 134 48.40 -18.02 -4.99
C TYR A 134 47.76 -17.81 -6.36
N ALA A 135 47.75 -18.88 -7.20
CA ALA A 135 47.21 -18.80 -8.57
C ALA A 135 45.70 -18.44 -8.63
N ASP A 136 44.95 -18.78 -7.61
CA ASP A 136 43.54 -18.46 -7.46
C ASP A 136 43.27 -17.01 -7.01
N GLU A 137 44.29 -16.28 -6.53
CA GLU A 137 44.17 -14.85 -6.18
C GLU A 137 44.31 -13.93 -7.39
N GLN A 138 44.98 -14.35 -8.46
CA GLN A 138 45.17 -13.51 -9.67
C GLN A 138 43.99 -13.55 -10.64
N GLN A 139 43.12 -14.56 -10.59
CA GLN A 139 41.99 -14.66 -11.52
C GLN A 139 40.82 -13.68 -11.22
N ASP A 140 40.83 -13.04 -10.04
CA ASP A 140 39.80 -12.14 -9.58
C ASP A 140 40.16 -10.64 -9.74
N GLU A 141 41.14 -10.28 -10.57
CA GLU A 141 41.59 -8.90 -10.72
C GLU A 141 40.50 -7.99 -11.24
N GLY A 142 39.93 -7.20 -10.33
CA GLY A 142 39.17 -5.96 -10.63
C GLY A 142 37.67 -6.05 -10.67
N LYS A 143 37.02 -7.24 -10.66
CA LYS A 143 35.55 -7.34 -10.81
C LYS A 143 34.80 -7.89 -9.57
N VAL A 144 35.49 -8.52 -8.62
CA VAL A 144 34.84 -9.15 -7.48
C VAL A 144 35.26 -8.51 -6.17
N VAL A 145 34.30 -8.08 -5.38
CA VAL A 145 34.52 -7.55 -4.04
C VAL A 145 34.50 -8.69 -3.05
N ARG A 146 35.60 -8.90 -2.30
CA ARG A 146 35.69 -9.88 -1.22
C ARG A 146 35.46 -9.20 0.13
N VAL A 147 34.47 -9.68 0.86
CA VAL A 147 34.19 -9.26 2.23
C VAL A 147 34.38 -10.49 3.12
N SER A 148 35.10 -10.34 4.23
CA SER A 148 35.32 -11.46 5.14
C SER A 148 33.98 -12.02 5.68
N PRO A 149 33.84 -13.35 5.87
CA PRO A 149 32.60 -13.95 6.36
C PRO A 149 32.10 -13.34 7.67
N ASP A 150 32.99 -13.02 8.59
CA ASP A 150 32.66 -12.36 9.86
C ASP A 150 32.09 -10.95 9.66
N ARG A 151 32.51 -10.27 8.61
CA ARG A 151 32.02 -8.94 8.28
C ARG A 151 30.67 -9.01 7.57
N VAL A 152 30.48 -9.98 6.68
CA VAL A 152 29.20 -10.30 6.03
C VAL A 152 28.14 -10.58 7.10
N GLN A 153 28.48 -11.42 8.07
CA GLN A 153 27.57 -11.81 9.15
C GLN A 153 27.23 -10.64 10.09
N ARG A 154 28.22 -9.79 10.43
CA ARG A 154 28.00 -8.59 11.26
C ARG A 154 27.27 -7.46 10.55
N SER A 155 27.41 -7.34 9.24
CA SER A 155 26.73 -6.30 8.43
C SER A 155 25.31 -6.65 8.06
N GLY A 156 24.83 -7.86 8.36
CA GLY A 156 23.46 -8.29 8.07
C GLY A 156 23.13 -8.37 6.58
N VAL A 157 24.12 -8.72 5.76
CA VAL A 157 23.92 -8.95 4.32
C VAL A 157 22.89 -10.04 4.11
N ARG A 158 21.83 -9.73 3.37
CA ARG A 158 20.82 -10.72 2.94
C ARG A 158 20.90 -10.86 1.44
N THR A 159 20.68 -12.08 0.96
CA THR A 159 20.59 -12.38 -0.46
C THR A 159 19.21 -12.94 -0.79
N GLU A 160 18.77 -12.76 -2.01
CA GLU A 160 17.53 -13.32 -2.55
C GLU A 160 17.79 -13.83 -3.96
N ALA A 161 17.20 -15.00 -4.29
CA ALA A 161 17.34 -15.58 -5.62
C ALA A 161 16.54 -14.80 -6.67
N VAL A 162 17.12 -14.61 -7.84
CA VAL A 162 16.45 -14.05 -9.01
C VAL A 162 15.48 -15.08 -9.57
N GLU A 163 14.19 -14.79 -9.47
CA GLU A 163 13.13 -15.68 -9.92
C GLU A 163 12.18 -14.98 -10.90
N PRO A 164 11.53 -15.73 -11.80
CA PRO A 164 10.43 -15.19 -12.58
C PRO A 164 9.25 -14.81 -11.68
N ARG A 165 8.84 -13.54 -11.70
CA ARG A 165 7.72 -13.01 -10.91
C ARG A 165 6.83 -12.14 -11.78
N VAL A 166 5.56 -12.08 -11.44
CA VAL A 166 4.62 -11.10 -12.01
C VAL A 166 4.87 -9.77 -11.33
N ILE A 167 5.20 -8.74 -12.11
CA ILE A 167 5.41 -7.39 -11.56
C ILE A 167 4.05 -6.71 -11.43
N VAL A 168 3.62 -6.55 -10.20
CA VAL A 168 2.39 -5.82 -9.89
C VAL A 168 2.76 -4.37 -9.61
N HIS A 169 2.12 -3.45 -10.32
CA HIS A 169 2.22 -2.01 -10.05
C HIS A 169 0.85 -1.54 -9.53
N PRO A 170 0.62 -1.54 -8.20
CA PRO A 170 -0.66 -1.12 -7.67
C PRO A 170 -0.84 0.38 -7.89
N VAL A 171 -1.77 0.73 -8.75
CA VAL A 171 -2.20 2.11 -8.93
C VAL A 171 -3.17 2.46 -7.81
N ARG A 172 -2.89 3.54 -7.10
CA ARG A 172 -3.72 4.06 -6.01
C ARG A 172 -4.29 5.40 -6.40
N ALA A 173 -5.57 5.59 -6.14
CA ALA A 173 -6.25 6.85 -6.41
C ALA A 173 -7.30 7.15 -5.33
N VAL A 174 -7.61 8.42 -5.17
CA VAL A 174 -8.74 8.85 -4.34
C VAL A 174 -9.94 9.01 -5.24
N GLY A 175 -11.09 8.54 -4.80
CA GLY A 175 -12.35 8.63 -5.53
C GLY A 175 -13.49 9.12 -4.65
N THR A 176 -14.59 9.43 -5.31
CA THR A 176 -15.87 9.78 -4.67
C THR A 176 -16.95 8.86 -5.20
N VAL A 177 -17.79 8.37 -4.29
CA VAL A 177 -18.98 7.58 -4.65
C VAL A 177 -20.01 8.50 -5.29
N ALA A 178 -20.52 8.09 -6.44
CA ALA A 178 -21.53 8.82 -7.21
C ALA A 178 -22.71 7.92 -7.59
N HIS A 179 -23.83 8.55 -7.93
CA HIS A 179 -24.95 7.82 -8.52
C HIS A 179 -24.54 7.18 -9.86
N ASP A 180 -25.11 6.03 -10.15
CA ASP A 180 -25.19 5.54 -11.52
C ASP A 180 -26.24 6.37 -12.26
N GLU A 181 -25.78 7.24 -13.16
CA GLU A 181 -26.67 8.15 -13.93
C GLU A 181 -27.67 7.37 -14.80
N SER A 182 -27.36 6.14 -15.21
CA SER A 182 -28.26 5.29 -15.99
C SER A 182 -29.42 4.73 -15.15
N ARG A 183 -29.31 4.78 -13.83
CA ARG A 183 -30.30 4.31 -12.86
C ARG A 183 -31.05 5.46 -12.18
N LEU A 184 -30.93 6.66 -12.72
CA LEU A 184 -31.71 7.81 -12.28
C LEU A 184 -33.00 7.90 -13.11
N THR A 185 -34.12 7.97 -12.43
CA THR A 185 -35.43 8.10 -13.07
C THR A 185 -36.12 9.35 -12.58
N ILE A 186 -36.58 10.17 -13.54
CA ILE A 186 -37.37 11.36 -13.27
C ILE A 186 -38.87 11.01 -13.45
N VAL A 187 -39.66 11.31 -12.45
CA VAL A 187 -41.12 11.22 -12.52
C VAL A 187 -41.69 12.59 -12.82
N ALA A 188 -42.27 12.74 -14.00
CA ALA A 188 -42.87 13.95 -14.49
C ALA A 188 -44.24 13.65 -15.11
N MET A 189 -45.14 14.63 -15.11
CA MET A 189 -46.41 14.53 -15.80
C MET A 189 -46.29 15.03 -17.24
N ARG A 190 -47.09 14.45 -18.16
CA ARG A 190 -47.17 14.87 -19.55
C ARG A 190 -48.37 15.80 -19.83
N SER A 191 -49.15 16.10 -18.79
CA SER A 191 -50.27 17.02 -18.81
C SER A 191 -50.28 17.90 -17.57
N GLU A 192 -50.96 19.04 -17.61
CA GLU A 192 -51.18 19.80 -16.40
C GLU A 192 -52.19 19.13 -15.48
N GLY A 193 -52.05 19.37 -14.16
CA GLY A 193 -52.96 18.81 -13.17
C GLY A 193 -52.77 19.41 -11.77
N PHE A 194 -53.56 18.95 -10.85
CA PHE A 194 -53.50 19.29 -9.42
C PHE A 194 -53.25 18.04 -8.62
N ILE A 195 -52.24 18.10 -7.74
CA ILE A 195 -51.90 17.02 -6.83
C ILE A 195 -52.90 17.03 -5.68
N GLU A 196 -53.78 16.03 -5.60
CA GLU A 196 -54.77 15.94 -4.52
C GLU A 196 -54.16 15.29 -3.28
N ASP A 197 -53.61 14.10 -3.42
CA ASP A 197 -52.96 13.35 -2.33
C ASP A 197 -51.51 13.04 -2.65
N LEU A 198 -50.65 13.10 -1.63
CA LEU A 198 -49.24 12.75 -1.72
C LEU A 198 -48.93 11.63 -0.75
N PHE A 199 -48.66 10.42 -1.27
CA PHE A 199 -48.40 9.23 -0.46
C PHE A 199 -46.93 9.12 -0.09
N VAL A 200 -46.04 9.45 -1.02
CA VAL A 200 -44.58 9.51 -0.80
C VAL A 200 -44.24 11.00 -0.63
N ASN A 201 -44.02 11.41 0.62
CA ASN A 201 -43.90 12.83 0.93
C ASN A 201 -42.54 13.25 1.51
N LYS A 202 -41.57 12.32 1.58
CA LYS A 202 -40.25 12.57 2.15
C LYS A 202 -39.14 12.22 1.16
N THR A 203 -38.11 13.02 1.12
CA THR A 203 -36.82 12.67 0.50
C THR A 203 -36.14 11.60 1.34
N GLY A 204 -35.48 10.62 0.71
CA GLY A 204 -34.86 9.47 1.35
C GLY A 204 -35.83 8.30 1.59
N GLU A 205 -37.11 8.42 1.21
CA GLU A 205 -38.08 7.31 1.30
C GLU A 205 -37.81 6.28 0.21
N HIS A 206 -37.78 5.00 0.58
CA HIS A 206 -37.65 3.90 -0.37
C HIS A 206 -39.00 3.59 -1.01
N VAL A 207 -39.03 3.45 -2.33
CA VAL A 207 -40.25 3.14 -3.09
C VAL A 207 -40.04 1.92 -3.95
N HIS A 208 -41.11 1.17 -4.17
CA HIS A 208 -41.10 0.01 -5.06
C HIS A 208 -41.73 0.34 -6.42
N GLU A 209 -41.32 -0.33 -7.45
CA GLU A 209 -41.99 -0.25 -8.75
C GLU A 209 -43.48 -0.58 -8.61
N GLY A 210 -44.33 0.30 -9.20
CA GLY A 210 -45.78 0.18 -9.08
C GLY A 210 -46.38 0.75 -7.77
N GLN A 211 -45.58 1.21 -6.82
CA GLN A 211 -46.09 1.91 -5.62
C GLN A 211 -46.68 3.27 -6.00
N VAL A 212 -47.83 3.61 -5.38
CA VAL A 212 -48.49 4.93 -5.60
C VAL A 212 -47.63 6.01 -4.95
N LEU A 213 -47.19 6.98 -5.76
CA LEU A 213 -46.44 8.16 -5.31
C LEU A 213 -47.39 9.29 -4.92
N PHE A 214 -48.33 9.59 -5.79
CA PHE A 214 -49.30 10.67 -5.58
C PHE A 214 -50.59 10.40 -6.39
N ARG A 215 -51.61 11.13 -6.06
CA ARG A 215 -52.88 11.15 -6.77
C ARG A 215 -53.08 12.51 -7.43
N VAL A 216 -53.46 12.50 -8.70
CA VAL A 216 -53.60 13.74 -9.49
C VAL A 216 -54.97 13.84 -10.13
N TYR A 217 -55.48 15.05 -10.14
CA TYR A 217 -56.59 15.49 -11.00
C TYR A 217 -56.04 16.25 -12.19
N SER A 218 -56.39 15.84 -13.40
CA SER A 218 -56.06 16.54 -14.65
C SER A 218 -57.27 16.64 -15.56
N PRO A 219 -57.68 17.85 -15.94
CA PRO A 219 -58.80 18.03 -16.88
C PRO A 219 -58.57 17.36 -18.24
N GLU A 220 -57.33 17.35 -18.72
CA GLU A 220 -56.96 16.72 -19.98
C GLU A 220 -57.06 15.19 -19.92
N ILE A 221 -56.59 14.59 -18.81
CA ILE A 221 -56.72 13.15 -18.58
C ILE A 221 -58.19 12.77 -18.42
N GLN A 222 -58.98 13.59 -17.71
CA GLN A 222 -60.43 13.40 -17.58
C GLN A 222 -61.11 13.34 -18.94
N LYS A 223 -60.82 14.29 -19.81
CA LYS A 223 -61.37 14.31 -21.18
C LYS A 223 -60.94 13.07 -21.95
N ALA A 224 -59.68 12.70 -21.88
CA ALA A 224 -59.15 11.50 -22.55
C ALA A 224 -59.82 10.20 -22.03
N GLN A 225 -60.15 10.12 -20.72
CA GLN A 225 -60.88 8.98 -20.16
C GLN A 225 -62.29 8.89 -20.71
N ILE A 226 -62.99 10.02 -20.81
CA ILE A 226 -64.33 10.09 -21.38
C ILE A 226 -64.30 9.64 -22.85
N ASP A 227 -63.37 10.18 -23.65
CA ASP A 227 -63.20 9.80 -25.06
C ASP A 227 -62.88 8.30 -25.19
N PHE A 228 -62.09 7.75 -24.26
CA PHE A 228 -61.77 6.31 -24.22
C PHE A 228 -63.00 5.46 -23.92
N LEU A 229 -63.79 5.81 -22.93
CA LEU A 229 -64.99 5.06 -22.56
C LEU A 229 -66.04 5.05 -23.67
N TYR A 230 -66.23 6.21 -24.39
CA TYR A 230 -67.05 6.26 -25.58
C TYR A 230 -66.50 5.43 -26.73
N GLY A 231 -65.17 5.41 -26.90
CA GLY A 231 -64.50 4.65 -27.95
C GLY A 231 -64.47 3.14 -27.74
N LEU A 232 -64.68 2.63 -26.50
CA LEU A 232 -64.80 1.17 -26.24
C LEU A 232 -65.99 0.51 -26.96
N SER A 233 -66.95 1.31 -27.40
CA SER A 233 -68.05 0.85 -28.25
C SER A 233 -67.72 0.82 -29.76
N SER A 234 -66.55 1.36 -30.14
CA SER A 234 -66.06 1.52 -31.50
C SER A 234 -64.76 0.74 -31.66
N THR A 235 -64.60 0.03 -32.74
CA THR A 235 -63.44 -0.87 -33.05
C THR A 235 -62.12 -0.10 -33.32
N LYS A 236 -61.93 1.06 -32.81
CA LYS A 236 -60.74 1.90 -33.03
C LYS A 236 -59.87 2.02 -31.78
N ASP A 237 -58.63 1.54 -31.90
CA ASP A 237 -57.60 1.61 -30.81
C ASP A 237 -57.12 3.04 -30.43
N GLY A 238 -57.59 4.06 -31.14
CA GLY A 238 -57.15 5.43 -30.98
C GLY A 238 -57.31 6.08 -29.58
N PRO A 239 -58.45 5.87 -28.88
CA PRO A 239 -58.69 6.51 -27.59
C PRO A 239 -57.74 6.01 -26.46
N GLY A 240 -57.40 4.73 -26.44
CA GLY A 240 -56.45 4.17 -25.47
C GLY A 240 -55.01 4.68 -25.64
N GLN A 241 -54.61 4.91 -26.90
CA GLN A 241 -53.30 5.47 -27.20
C GLN A 241 -53.13 6.89 -26.65
N ARG A 242 -54.21 7.70 -26.63
CA ARG A 242 -54.17 9.06 -26.06
C ARG A 242 -53.87 9.03 -24.56
N LEU A 243 -54.46 8.12 -23.79
CA LEU A 243 -54.17 7.95 -22.35
C LEU A 243 -52.72 7.56 -22.13
N ARG A 244 -52.18 6.60 -22.92
CA ARG A 244 -50.77 6.22 -22.88
C ARG A 244 -49.83 7.41 -23.20
N ASN A 245 -50.18 8.22 -24.20
CA ASN A 245 -49.39 9.39 -24.57
C ASN A 245 -49.37 10.45 -23.44
N LEU A 246 -50.44 10.53 -22.64
CA LEU A 246 -50.50 11.38 -21.45
C LEU A 246 -49.76 10.76 -20.24
N GLY A 247 -49.22 9.57 -20.38
CA GLY A 247 -48.48 8.88 -19.32
C GLY A 247 -49.37 8.20 -18.27
N VAL A 248 -50.66 8.02 -18.53
CA VAL A 248 -51.56 7.32 -17.60
C VAL A 248 -51.14 5.85 -17.43
N PRO A 249 -50.97 5.36 -16.20
CA PRO A 249 -50.54 3.98 -15.94
C PRO A 249 -51.50 2.94 -16.56
N GLU A 250 -50.94 1.87 -17.11
CA GLU A 250 -51.72 0.79 -17.72
C GLU A 250 -52.70 0.12 -16.75
N ALA A 251 -52.36 0.08 -15.47
CA ALA A 251 -53.23 -0.40 -14.40
C ALA A 251 -54.53 0.46 -14.32
N HIS A 252 -54.40 1.79 -14.49
CA HIS A 252 -55.52 2.68 -14.49
C HIS A 252 -56.36 2.51 -15.75
N ILE A 253 -55.76 2.37 -16.93
CA ILE A 253 -56.45 2.11 -18.20
C ILE A 253 -57.25 0.81 -18.13
N ARG A 254 -56.66 -0.27 -17.59
CA ARG A 254 -57.38 -1.54 -17.36
C ARG A 254 -58.59 -1.37 -16.43
N LYS A 255 -58.43 -0.64 -15.32
CA LYS A 255 -59.50 -0.34 -14.39
C LYS A 255 -60.66 0.40 -15.07
N LEU A 256 -60.35 1.36 -15.94
CA LEU A 256 -61.38 2.04 -16.75
C LEU A 256 -62.10 1.10 -17.71
N GLN A 257 -61.41 0.13 -18.32
CA GLN A 257 -62.04 -0.87 -19.19
C GLN A 257 -63.00 -1.81 -18.42
N GLU A 258 -62.60 -2.23 -17.24
CA GLU A 258 -63.32 -3.15 -16.39
C GLU A 258 -64.55 -2.48 -15.75
N THR A 259 -64.35 -1.32 -15.13
CA THR A 259 -65.41 -0.61 -14.38
C THR A 259 -66.35 0.22 -15.26
N ARG A 260 -65.86 0.60 -16.46
CA ARG A 260 -66.52 1.54 -17.40
C ARG A 260 -66.97 2.86 -16.72
N THR A 261 -66.25 3.24 -15.68
CA THR A 261 -66.55 4.43 -14.88
C THR A 261 -65.41 5.41 -15.00
N ASN A 262 -65.72 6.69 -15.32
CA ASN A 262 -64.77 7.76 -15.31
C ASN A 262 -64.31 8.04 -13.89
N LEU A 263 -62.97 7.90 -13.65
CA LEU A 263 -62.35 8.17 -12.38
C LEU A 263 -61.87 9.62 -12.32
N ARG A 264 -62.29 10.37 -11.30
CA ARG A 264 -61.90 11.80 -11.19
C ARG A 264 -60.38 11.96 -11.08
N THR A 265 -59.71 11.07 -10.37
CA THR A 265 -58.28 11.16 -10.10
C THR A 265 -57.57 9.93 -10.63
N VAL A 266 -56.29 10.09 -10.86
CA VAL A 266 -55.37 9.01 -11.30
C VAL A 266 -54.30 8.82 -10.26
N ASP A 267 -54.11 7.59 -9.82
CA ASP A 267 -52.97 7.22 -8.99
C ASP A 267 -51.72 7.10 -9.87
N TRP A 268 -50.68 7.91 -9.55
CA TRP A 268 -49.42 7.95 -10.27
C TRP A 268 -48.43 7.01 -9.60
N LEU A 269 -47.90 6.06 -10.36
CA LEU A 269 -47.09 4.97 -9.83
C LEU A 269 -45.61 5.24 -10.03
N SER A 270 -44.79 4.70 -9.16
CA SER A 270 -43.33 4.67 -9.37
C SER A 270 -43.00 3.77 -10.55
N PRO A 271 -42.21 4.24 -11.53
CA PRO A 271 -41.77 3.43 -12.65
C PRO A 271 -40.61 2.47 -12.28
N VAL A 272 -39.96 2.67 -11.13
CA VAL A 272 -38.78 1.90 -10.67
C VAL A 272 -38.80 1.71 -9.17
N THR A 273 -38.02 0.73 -8.70
CA THR A 273 -37.69 0.57 -7.28
C THR A 273 -36.44 1.39 -7.00
N GLY A 274 -36.42 2.16 -5.90
CA GLY A 274 -35.27 2.97 -5.52
C GLY A 274 -35.59 3.96 -4.40
N ASP A 275 -34.66 4.85 -4.13
CA ASP A 275 -34.80 5.89 -3.11
C ASP A 275 -35.13 7.24 -3.74
N VAL A 276 -36.06 7.96 -3.15
CA VAL A 276 -36.42 9.31 -3.56
C VAL A 276 -35.29 10.27 -3.18
N ILE A 277 -34.48 10.71 -4.15
CA ILE A 277 -33.36 11.63 -3.91
C ILE A 277 -33.76 13.10 -3.96
N ASP A 278 -34.82 13.42 -4.70
CA ASP A 278 -35.40 14.78 -4.76
C ASP A 278 -36.93 14.71 -4.92
N LYS A 279 -37.64 15.58 -4.20
CA LYS A 279 -39.06 15.71 -4.24
C LYS A 279 -39.44 17.21 -4.33
N ARG A 280 -39.96 17.62 -5.49
CA ARG A 280 -40.30 19.02 -5.79
C ARG A 280 -41.79 19.31 -5.76
N VAL A 281 -42.60 18.36 -5.36
CA VAL A 281 -44.05 18.44 -5.36
C VAL A 281 -44.62 18.47 -3.94
N VAL A 282 -45.71 19.21 -3.75
CA VAL A 282 -46.49 19.26 -2.50
C VAL A 282 -47.97 19.01 -2.78
N SER A 283 -48.69 18.53 -1.78
CA SER A 283 -50.15 18.32 -1.88
C SER A 283 -50.88 19.65 -2.13
N GLY A 284 -51.85 19.64 -3.01
CA GLY A 284 -52.59 20.83 -3.45
C GLY A 284 -51.90 21.66 -4.53
N GLN A 285 -50.70 21.32 -4.93
CA GLN A 285 -49.94 22.07 -5.94
C GLN A 285 -50.50 21.81 -7.34
N ARG A 286 -50.59 22.89 -8.16
CA ARG A 286 -50.74 22.77 -9.60
C ARG A 286 -49.38 22.45 -10.23
N VAL A 287 -49.35 21.46 -11.12
CA VAL A 287 -48.17 21.03 -11.88
C VAL A 287 -48.41 21.17 -13.37
N ASN A 288 -47.39 21.51 -14.13
CA ASN A 288 -47.45 21.65 -15.58
C ASN A 288 -46.86 20.43 -16.27
N ALA A 289 -47.15 20.27 -17.54
CA ALA A 289 -46.52 19.23 -18.35
C ALA A 289 -44.98 19.44 -18.38
N GLY A 290 -44.21 18.38 -18.03
CA GLY A 290 -42.76 18.40 -18.00
C GLY A 290 -42.14 18.80 -16.65
N ASP A 291 -42.95 19.25 -15.68
CA ASP A 291 -42.44 19.54 -14.34
C ASP A 291 -41.88 18.26 -13.71
N GLU A 292 -40.65 18.34 -13.20
CA GLU A 292 -40.00 17.27 -12.45
C GLU A 292 -40.59 17.19 -11.04
N LEU A 293 -41.31 16.12 -10.73
CA LEU A 293 -41.98 15.93 -9.43
C LEU A 293 -41.14 15.14 -8.44
N TYR A 294 -40.55 14.03 -8.91
CA TYR A 294 -39.65 13.22 -8.15
C TYR A 294 -38.42 12.85 -9.00
N ARG A 295 -37.31 12.66 -8.31
CA ARG A 295 -36.14 11.99 -8.82
C ARG A 295 -35.87 10.78 -7.94
N ILE A 296 -35.86 9.59 -8.56
CA ILE A 296 -35.68 8.29 -7.88
C ILE A 296 -34.39 7.69 -8.41
N ALA A 297 -33.54 7.19 -7.49
CA ALA A 297 -32.29 6.53 -7.80
C ALA A 297 -32.30 5.10 -7.27
N ASP A 298 -31.90 4.15 -8.09
CA ASP A 298 -31.59 2.79 -7.66
C ASP A 298 -30.12 2.75 -7.18
N HIS A 299 -29.92 2.57 -5.88
CA HIS A 299 -28.61 2.53 -5.23
C HIS A 299 -28.05 1.09 -5.08
N SER A 300 -28.63 0.11 -5.71
CA SER A 300 -28.13 -1.28 -5.68
C SER A 300 -26.77 -1.42 -6.37
N GLN A 301 -26.43 -0.46 -7.25
CA GLN A 301 -25.16 -0.26 -7.89
C GLN A 301 -24.80 1.23 -7.86
N LEU A 302 -23.55 1.53 -7.55
CA LEU A 302 -23.03 2.89 -7.50
C LEU A 302 -21.74 2.98 -8.33
N TRP A 303 -21.39 4.19 -8.69
CA TRP A 303 -20.10 4.48 -9.29
C TRP A 303 -19.12 5.00 -8.25
N VAL A 304 -17.86 4.61 -8.38
CA VAL A 304 -16.76 5.31 -7.74
C VAL A 304 -15.99 6.03 -8.85
N ILE A 305 -15.97 7.33 -8.79
CA ILE A 305 -15.20 8.17 -9.73
C ILE A 305 -13.85 8.44 -9.08
N ALA A 306 -12.82 7.75 -9.55
CA ALA A 306 -11.46 7.87 -9.04
C ALA A 306 -10.63 8.84 -9.88
N ASP A 307 -9.83 9.67 -9.23
CA ASP A 307 -8.90 10.62 -9.87
C ASP A 307 -7.51 9.98 -9.95
N VAL A 308 -7.14 9.46 -11.12
CA VAL A 308 -5.89 8.73 -11.37
C VAL A 308 -4.85 9.66 -11.99
N ALA A 309 -3.61 9.59 -11.52
CA ALA A 309 -2.51 10.39 -12.08
C ALA A 309 -2.22 10.04 -13.55
N GLU A 310 -1.85 11.03 -14.35
CA GLU A 310 -1.51 10.87 -15.77
C GLU A 310 -0.45 9.79 -15.99
N SER A 311 0.55 9.69 -15.10
CA SER A 311 1.63 8.69 -15.15
C SER A 311 1.13 7.24 -15.10
N ASP A 312 0.00 7.00 -14.45
CA ASP A 312 -0.51 5.66 -14.16
C ASP A 312 -1.58 5.20 -15.15
N LEU A 313 -2.01 6.09 -16.04
CA LEU A 313 -3.07 5.79 -17.02
C LEU A 313 -2.68 4.68 -17.99
N ALA A 314 -1.40 4.60 -18.35
CA ALA A 314 -0.92 3.65 -19.35
C ALA A 314 -1.15 2.18 -18.97
N VAL A 315 -1.21 1.90 -17.66
CA VAL A 315 -1.38 0.54 -17.14
C VAL A 315 -2.84 0.18 -16.84
N LEU A 316 -3.76 1.17 -16.91
CA LEU A 316 -5.18 0.95 -16.65
C LEU A 316 -5.94 0.63 -17.95
N LYS A 317 -6.83 -0.34 -17.86
CA LYS A 317 -7.70 -0.77 -18.98
C LYS A 317 -9.13 -0.92 -18.48
N ILE A 318 -10.10 -0.75 -19.38
CA ILE A 318 -11.48 -1.13 -19.10
C ILE A 318 -11.52 -2.62 -18.75
N GLY A 319 -12.25 -2.97 -17.67
CA GLY A 319 -12.28 -4.32 -17.12
C GLY A 319 -11.24 -4.59 -16.02
N THR A 320 -10.29 -3.68 -15.76
CA THR A 320 -9.37 -3.82 -14.63
C THR A 320 -10.16 -3.82 -13.32
N ARG A 321 -9.86 -4.78 -12.44
CA ARG A 321 -10.45 -4.87 -11.11
C ARG A 321 -9.93 -3.74 -10.22
N ALA A 322 -10.82 -3.20 -9.42
CA ALA A 322 -10.51 -2.16 -8.45
C ALA A 322 -11.15 -2.51 -7.10
N VAL A 323 -10.45 -2.17 -6.05
CA VAL A 323 -10.91 -2.34 -4.67
C VAL A 323 -11.04 -0.95 -4.07
N ALA A 324 -12.26 -0.58 -3.71
CA ALA A 324 -12.57 0.69 -3.07
C ALA A 324 -12.74 0.48 -1.56
N THR A 325 -12.05 1.26 -0.76
CA THR A 325 -12.17 1.25 0.70
C THR A 325 -12.68 2.60 1.17
N VAL A 326 -13.76 2.62 1.95
CA VAL A 326 -14.32 3.85 2.52
C VAL A 326 -14.05 3.93 4.01
N ARG A 327 -13.85 5.13 4.54
CA ARG A 327 -13.52 5.34 5.96
C ARG A 327 -14.61 4.85 6.91
N ALA A 328 -15.87 4.83 6.46
CA ALA A 328 -16.98 4.31 7.26
C ALA A 328 -16.89 2.79 7.48
N TYR A 329 -16.24 2.05 6.58
CA TYR A 329 -16.10 0.60 6.60
C TYR A 329 -14.67 0.17 6.27
N PRO A 330 -13.67 0.45 7.12
CA PRO A 330 -12.25 0.28 6.78
C PRO A 330 -11.85 -1.20 6.64
N MET A 331 -12.59 -2.11 7.24
CA MET A 331 -12.33 -3.57 7.17
C MET A 331 -13.15 -4.29 6.09
N GLN A 332 -13.94 -3.55 5.30
CA GLN A 332 -14.81 -4.11 4.29
C GLN A 332 -14.52 -3.44 2.95
N PRO A 333 -13.65 -4.01 2.13
CA PRO A 333 -13.40 -3.52 0.80
C PRO A 333 -14.61 -3.77 -0.11
N PHE A 334 -14.85 -2.85 -1.01
CA PHE A 334 -15.87 -2.94 -2.06
C PHE A 334 -15.18 -3.20 -3.38
N GLU A 335 -15.45 -4.35 -3.97
CA GLU A 335 -14.87 -4.74 -5.25
C GLU A 335 -15.70 -4.17 -6.40
N GLY A 336 -15.01 -3.70 -7.43
CA GLY A 336 -15.61 -3.18 -8.65
C GLY A 336 -14.69 -3.35 -9.85
N MET A 337 -15.15 -2.88 -10.99
CA MET A 337 -14.40 -2.92 -12.26
C MET A 337 -14.43 -1.56 -12.94
N ILE A 338 -13.34 -1.24 -13.64
CA ILE A 338 -13.29 -0.06 -14.51
C ILE A 338 -14.24 -0.28 -15.69
N THR A 339 -15.23 0.59 -15.81
CA THR A 339 -16.16 0.58 -16.96
C THR A 339 -15.91 1.72 -17.92
N PHE A 340 -15.28 2.79 -17.47
CA PHE A 340 -14.99 3.93 -18.31
C PHE A 340 -13.78 4.74 -17.82
N ILE A 341 -12.94 5.19 -18.76
CA ILE A 341 -11.85 6.13 -18.51
C ILE A 341 -12.20 7.41 -19.26
N TYR A 342 -12.37 8.53 -18.54
CA TYR A 342 -12.75 9.79 -19.15
C TYR A 342 -11.59 10.34 -20.00
N PRO A 343 -11.89 10.85 -21.22
CA PRO A 343 -10.85 11.26 -22.17
C PRO A 343 -10.18 12.61 -21.84
N HIS A 344 -10.65 13.30 -20.82
CA HIS A 344 -10.15 14.62 -20.46
C HIS A 344 -9.45 14.58 -19.09
N LEU A 345 -8.25 15.14 -19.02
CA LEU A 345 -7.54 15.37 -17.78
C LEU A 345 -8.05 16.63 -17.09
N ARG A 346 -8.09 16.59 -15.76
CA ARG A 346 -8.22 17.80 -14.95
C ARG A 346 -6.88 18.52 -14.96
N THR A 347 -6.85 19.72 -15.48
CA THR A 347 -5.62 20.52 -15.65
C THR A 347 -4.97 20.91 -14.33
N GLU A 348 -5.78 21.14 -13.29
CA GLU A 348 -5.34 21.56 -11.95
C GLU A 348 -4.57 20.46 -11.22
N THR A 349 -5.02 19.21 -11.33
CA THR A 349 -4.47 18.06 -10.61
C THR A 349 -3.66 17.13 -11.49
N ARG A 350 -3.70 17.31 -12.81
CA ARG A 350 -3.12 16.38 -13.79
C ARG A 350 -3.59 14.94 -13.61
N THR A 351 -4.90 14.78 -13.33
CA THR A 351 -5.54 13.47 -13.14
C THR A 351 -6.60 13.22 -14.19
N ALA A 352 -6.77 11.96 -14.57
CA ALA A 352 -7.91 11.47 -15.32
C ALA A 352 -8.96 10.89 -14.39
N ARG A 353 -10.22 11.13 -14.68
CA ARG A 353 -11.30 10.42 -13.99
C ARG A 353 -11.47 9.03 -14.55
N VAL A 354 -11.60 8.07 -13.65
CA VAL A 354 -11.86 6.66 -13.97
C VAL A 354 -13.13 6.24 -13.24
N ARG A 355 -14.10 5.71 -14.00
CA ARG A 355 -15.36 5.22 -13.48
C ARG A 355 -15.26 3.74 -13.16
N ILE A 356 -15.57 3.42 -11.93
CA ILE A 356 -15.60 2.05 -11.41
C ILE A 356 -17.03 1.76 -11.00
N GLU A 357 -17.60 0.68 -11.50
CA GLU A 357 -18.91 0.18 -11.07
C GLU A 357 -18.75 -0.73 -9.87
N VAL A 358 -19.50 -0.42 -8.81
CA VAL A 358 -19.40 -1.11 -7.53
C VAL A 358 -20.80 -1.56 -7.10
N PRO A 359 -21.04 -2.87 -6.92
CA PRO A 359 -22.29 -3.39 -6.36
C PRO A 359 -22.52 -2.91 -4.93
N ASN A 360 -23.75 -2.53 -4.61
CA ASN A 360 -24.13 -2.03 -3.28
C ASN A 360 -25.46 -2.64 -2.80
N PRO A 361 -25.61 -3.99 -2.76
CA PRO A 361 -26.87 -4.64 -2.45
C PRO A 361 -27.37 -4.37 -1.03
N GLU A 362 -26.48 -4.10 -0.09
CA GLU A 362 -26.80 -3.81 1.29
C GLU A 362 -26.97 -2.32 1.59
N GLY A 363 -26.81 -1.45 0.58
CA GLY A 363 -26.94 -0.01 0.72
C GLY A 363 -25.94 0.64 1.67
N ARG A 364 -24.76 0.01 1.88
CA ARG A 364 -23.70 0.51 2.77
C ARG A 364 -22.97 1.71 2.19
N LEU A 365 -22.65 1.64 0.91
CA LEU A 365 -22.08 2.80 0.21
C LEU A 365 -23.15 3.89 0.10
N LYS A 366 -22.76 5.10 0.43
CA LYS A 366 -23.58 6.29 0.25
C LYS A 366 -22.90 7.22 -0.75
N VAL A 367 -23.69 7.89 -1.55
CA VAL A 367 -23.20 8.91 -2.46
C VAL A 367 -22.44 9.98 -1.69
N ASP A 368 -21.44 10.59 -2.33
CA ASP A 368 -20.50 11.56 -1.78
C ASP A 368 -19.54 11.02 -0.69
N MET A 369 -19.52 9.70 -0.43
CA MET A 369 -18.45 9.11 0.36
C MET A 369 -17.12 9.16 -0.39
N TYR A 370 -16.04 9.49 0.33
CA TYR A 370 -14.68 9.35 -0.18
C TYR A 370 -14.23 7.90 -0.09
N ALA A 371 -13.57 7.44 -1.14
CA ALA A 371 -13.04 6.11 -1.26
C ALA A 371 -11.55 6.15 -1.65
N ASP A 372 -10.73 5.36 -0.96
CA ASP A 372 -9.38 5.04 -1.39
C ASP A 372 -9.48 3.83 -2.33
N VAL A 373 -9.05 4.01 -3.58
CA VAL A 373 -9.17 3.01 -4.64
C VAL A 373 -7.81 2.43 -4.96
N MET A 374 -7.72 1.09 -4.99
CA MET A 374 -6.56 0.34 -5.44
C MET A 374 -6.93 -0.46 -6.68
N PHE A 375 -6.23 -0.22 -7.78
CA PHE A 375 -6.42 -0.97 -9.03
C PHE A 375 -5.46 -2.16 -9.08
N GLN A 376 -6.00 -3.33 -9.40
CA GLN A 376 -5.22 -4.55 -9.57
C GLN A 376 -4.69 -4.63 -11.01
N THR A 377 -3.48 -4.13 -11.21
CA THR A 377 -2.82 -4.14 -12.52
C THR A 377 -1.78 -5.24 -12.61
N GLY A 378 -1.45 -5.68 -13.82
CA GLY A 378 -0.37 -6.64 -14.07
C GLY A 378 -0.70 -8.10 -13.80
N THR A 379 -1.92 -8.45 -13.40
CA THR A 379 -2.31 -9.85 -13.07
C THR A 379 -2.30 -10.78 -14.29
N ASP A 380 -2.44 -10.24 -15.51
CA ASP A 380 -2.49 -11.00 -16.75
C ASP A 380 -1.14 -11.03 -17.51
N GLU A 381 -0.08 -10.51 -16.90
CA GLU A 381 1.23 -10.44 -17.53
C GLU A 381 2.08 -11.67 -17.24
N ALA A 382 2.90 -12.07 -18.23
CA ALA A 382 3.81 -13.20 -18.06
C ALA A 382 4.86 -12.90 -16.98
N PRO A 383 5.24 -13.91 -16.17
CA PRO A 383 6.32 -13.74 -15.20
C PRO A 383 7.63 -13.36 -15.90
N THR A 384 8.33 -12.36 -15.36
CA THR A 384 9.62 -11.88 -15.86
C THR A 384 10.65 -11.93 -14.75
N LEU A 385 11.94 -12.02 -15.10
CA LEU A 385 13.00 -12.03 -14.10
C LEU A 385 12.96 -10.75 -13.29
N ALA A 386 12.84 -10.90 -11.97
CA ALA A 386 12.69 -9.79 -11.06
C ALA A 386 13.64 -9.88 -9.87
N VAL A 387 14.06 -8.72 -9.40
CA VAL A 387 14.85 -8.58 -8.17
C VAL A 387 14.15 -7.59 -7.24
N PRO A 388 14.34 -7.71 -5.92
CA PRO A 388 13.86 -6.70 -4.98
C PRO A 388 14.41 -5.32 -5.33
N ALA A 389 13.57 -4.28 -5.23
CA ALA A 389 13.98 -2.90 -5.51
C ALA A 389 15.19 -2.46 -4.65
N SER A 390 15.32 -3.03 -3.45
CA SER A 390 16.44 -2.79 -2.54
C SER A 390 17.79 -3.38 -3.02
N ALA A 391 17.78 -4.32 -3.97
CA ALA A 391 19.00 -4.90 -4.54
C ALA A 391 19.65 -4.00 -5.58
N ILE A 392 18.93 -2.99 -6.08
CA ILE A 392 19.40 -2.10 -7.15
C ILE A 392 20.15 -0.92 -6.54
N ILE A 393 21.40 -0.75 -6.98
CA ILE A 393 22.21 0.42 -6.69
C ILE A 393 22.13 1.33 -7.91
N ASP A 394 21.46 2.47 -7.76
CA ASP A 394 21.34 3.47 -8.82
C ASP A 394 22.25 4.66 -8.50
N SER A 395 23.27 4.85 -9.30
CA SER A 395 24.21 5.98 -9.18
C SER A 395 23.83 7.16 -10.09
N GLY A 396 22.65 7.13 -10.71
CA GLY A 396 22.22 8.11 -11.70
C GLY A 396 22.81 7.87 -13.10
N ALA A 397 24.06 7.49 -13.20
CA ALA A 397 24.72 7.18 -14.47
C ALA A 397 24.70 5.67 -14.81
N ARG A 398 24.66 4.81 -13.80
CA ARG A 398 24.69 3.35 -13.94
C ARG A 398 23.80 2.68 -12.90
N GLN A 399 23.10 1.66 -13.33
CA GLN A 399 22.30 0.76 -12.48
C GLN A 399 23.05 -0.55 -12.32
N VAL A 400 23.35 -0.90 -11.07
CA VAL A 400 24.22 -2.04 -10.74
C VAL A 400 23.54 -2.88 -9.65
N ILE A 401 23.73 -4.17 -9.72
CA ILE A 401 23.37 -5.11 -8.64
C ILE A 401 24.63 -5.86 -8.17
N LEU A 402 24.58 -6.39 -6.97
CA LEU A 402 25.64 -7.22 -6.41
C LEU A 402 25.20 -8.67 -6.44
N VAL A 403 25.82 -9.48 -7.30
CA VAL A 403 25.56 -10.91 -7.41
C VAL A 403 26.46 -11.65 -6.41
N ALA A 404 25.89 -12.46 -5.54
CA ALA A 404 26.62 -13.28 -4.60
C ALA A 404 27.19 -14.53 -5.29
N LYS A 405 28.51 -14.73 -5.19
CA LYS A 405 29.22 -15.91 -5.73
C LYS A 405 29.63 -16.90 -4.64
N GLY A 406 29.10 -16.75 -3.43
CA GLY A 406 29.49 -17.56 -2.27
C GLY A 406 30.79 -17.08 -1.61
N GLU A 407 31.07 -17.61 -0.40
CA GLU A 407 32.30 -17.34 0.38
C GLU A 407 32.60 -15.83 0.59
N GLY A 408 31.57 -14.98 0.71
CA GLY A 408 31.75 -13.52 0.87
C GLY A 408 32.24 -12.81 -0.37
N ARG A 409 32.08 -13.39 -1.55
CA ARG A 409 32.42 -12.80 -2.85
C ARG A 409 31.18 -12.21 -3.50
N PHE A 410 31.26 -10.95 -3.91
CA PHE A 410 30.19 -10.20 -4.57
C PHE A 410 30.67 -9.60 -5.87
N GLU A 411 29.94 -9.85 -6.95
CA GLU A 411 30.24 -9.33 -8.28
C GLU A 411 29.30 -8.15 -8.58
N PRO A 412 29.81 -6.91 -8.69
CA PRO A 412 29.01 -5.79 -9.18
C PRO A 412 28.76 -5.96 -10.68
N ARG A 413 27.49 -6.05 -11.06
CA ARG A 413 27.07 -6.28 -12.44
C ARG A 413 26.12 -5.20 -12.90
N PRO A 414 26.42 -4.52 -14.03
CA PRO A 414 25.48 -3.57 -14.62
C PRO A 414 24.24 -4.29 -15.11
N VAL A 415 23.08 -3.67 -14.88
CA VAL A 415 21.77 -4.22 -15.25
C VAL A 415 20.96 -3.20 -16.04
N LYS A 416 20.08 -3.71 -16.89
CA LYS A 416 19.08 -2.92 -17.57
C LYS A 416 17.73 -3.21 -16.95
N LEU A 417 17.12 -2.19 -16.36
CA LEU A 417 15.84 -2.30 -15.68
C LEU A 417 14.69 -2.25 -16.70
N GLY A 418 13.65 -3.02 -16.42
CA GLY A 418 12.37 -2.95 -17.10
C GLY A 418 11.31 -2.28 -16.22
N ARG A 419 10.15 -2.91 -16.11
CA ARG A 419 9.01 -2.43 -15.32
C ARG A 419 9.35 -2.43 -13.83
N ARG A 420 8.83 -1.43 -13.13
CA ARG A 420 9.03 -1.28 -11.70
C ARG A 420 7.70 -1.51 -10.98
N GLY A 421 7.66 -2.48 -10.09
CA GLY A 421 6.58 -2.68 -9.11
C GLY A 421 6.90 -2.02 -7.77
N ASP A 422 6.08 -2.28 -6.75
CA ASP A 422 6.30 -1.76 -5.39
C ASP A 422 7.56 -2.38 -4.76
N ASP A 423 7.64 -3.70 -4.74
CA ASP A 423 8.70 -4.44 -4.05
C ASP A 423 9.77 -4.97 -5.01
N TYR A 424 9.42 -5.23 -6.26
CA TYR A 424 10.28 -5.87 -7.25
C TYR A 424 10.41 -5.04 -8.52
N VAL A 425 11.57 -5.16 -9.17
CA VAL A 425 11.87 -4.53 -10.45
C VAL A 425 12.28 -5.60 -11.45
N GLU A 426 11.73 -5.53 -12.65
CA GLU A 426 12.09 -6.39 -13.78
C GLU A 426 13.51 -6.10 -14.24
N ILE A 427 14.26 -7.15 -14.52
CA ILE A 427 15.58 -7.05 -15.13
C ILE A 427 15.52 -7.62 -16.53
N LEU A 428 15.77 -6.73 -17.50
CA LEU A 428 15.81 -7.10 -18.92
C LEU A 428 17.13 -7.77 -19.31
N GLU A 429 18.25 -7.27 -18.76
CA GLU A 429 19.59 -7.75 -19.06
C GLU A 429 20.49 -7.67 -17.82
N GLY A 430 21.40 -8.63 -17.65
CA GLY A 430 22.43 -8.60 -16.61
C GLY A 430 22.34 -9.67 -15.54
N VAL A 431 21.24 -10.44 -15.47
CA VAL A 431 21.07 -11.55 -14.51
C VAL A 431 20.48 -12.79 -15.17
N THR A 432 20.69 -13.93 -14.52
CA THR A 432 20.05 -15.20 -14.89
C THR A 432 19.22 -15.74 -13.72
N ALA A 433 18.19 -16.53 -14.06
CA ALA A 433 17.35 -17.18 -13.05
C ALA A 433 18.19 -18.05 -12.12
N GLY A 434 17.93 -17.97 -10.81
CA GLY A 434 18.63 -18.72 -9.77
C GLY A 434 19.92 -18.08 -9.25
N GLU A 435 20.38 -16.96 -9.81
CA GLU A 435 21.48 -16.18 -9.21
C GLU A 435 21.01 -15.50 -7.92
N GLU A 436 21.86 -15.47 -6.90
CA GLU A 436 21.57 -14.74 -5.66
C GLU A 436 22.03 -13.30 -5.75
N VAL A 437 21.16 -12.35 -5.43
CA VAL A 437 21.46 -10.92 -5.39
C VAL A 437 21.37 -10.38 -3.98
N VAL A 438 22.24 -9.43 -3.64
CA VAL A 438 22.25 -8.80 -2.31
C VAL A 438 21.09 -7.81 -2.21
N THR A 439 20.25 -7.98 -1.19
CA THR A 439 19.06 -7.15 -0.94
C THR A 439 19.19 -6.18 0.23
N SER A 440 20.20 -6.41 1.10
CA SER A 440 20.48 -5.52 2.22
C SER A 440 21.97 -5.32 2.41
N ALA A 441 22.36 -4.19 3.02
CA ALA A 441 23.75 -3.79 3.22
C ALA A 441 24.55 -3.56 1.91
N THR A 442 23.87 -3.34 0.78
CA THR A 442 24.46 -3.05 -0.53
C THR A 442 25.40 -1.84 -0.48
N PHE A 443 25.05 -0.80 0.28
CA PHE A 443 25.86 0.40 0.47
C PHE A 443 27.24 0.11 1.11
N LEU A 444 27.31 -0.81 2.06
CA LEU A 444 28.58 -1.16 2.74
C LEU A 444 29.54 -1.88 1.77
N ILE A 445 29.00 -2.74 0.90
CA ILE A 445 29.79 -3.47 -0.10
C ILE A 445 30.21 -2.54 -1.22
N ASP A 446 29.35 -1.63 -1.64
CA ASP A 446 29.65 -0.62 -2.67
C ASP A 446 30.72 0.38 -2.19
N ALA A 447 30.63 0.84 -0.94
CA ALA A 447 31.64 1.70 -0.33
C ALA A 447 33.03 1.03 -0.25
N GLU A 448 33.09 -0.26 0.08
CA GLU A 448 34.33 -1.04 0.08
C GLU A 448 34.88 -1.22 -1.34
N SER A 449 34.00 -1.44 -2.34
CA SER A 449 34.37 -1.55 -3.75
C SER A 449 34.94 -0.24 -4.28
N ASN A 450 34.26 0.87 -4.03
CA ASN A 450 34.70 2.20 -4.44
C ASN A 450 36.02 2.61 -3.79
N LEU A 451 36.20 2.28 -2.49
CA LEU A 451 37.46 2.53 -1.78
C LEU A 451 38.61 1.74 -2.39
N ARG A 452 38.42 0.46 -2.72
CA ARG A 452 39.44 -0.36 -3.39
C ARG A 452 39.78 0.17 -4.77
N ALA A 453 38.78 0.53 -5.58
CA ALA A 453 39.00 1.11 -6.91
C ALA A 453 39.78 2.42 -6.83
N ALA A 454 39.47 3.28 -5.85
CA ALA A 454 40.20 4.50 -5.59
C ALA A 454 41.67 4.23 -5.18
N LEU A 455 41.88 3.29 -4.27
CA LEU A 455 43.25 2.90 -3.86
C LEU A 455 44.04 2.27 -4.99
N GLN A 456 43.44 1.48 -5.87
CA GLN A 456 44.09 0.93 -7.06
C GLN A 456 44.48 2.04 -8.09
N ALA A 457 43.61 3.06 -8.26
CA ALA A 457 43.92 4.19 -9.12
C ALA A 457 45.14 5.02 -8.63
N PHE A 458 45.31 5.10 -7.30
CA PHE A 458 46.50 5.77 -6.71
C PHE A 458 47.80 4.94 -6.80
N THR A 459 47.68 3.61 -7.00
CA THR A 459 48.85 2.69 -7.04
C THR A 459 49.31 2.37 -8.46
N GLN A 460 48.55 2.73 -9.51
CA GLN A 460 49.03 2.62 -10.89
C GLN A 460 49.97 3.77 -11.18
N PRO A 461 51.28 3.51 -11.51
CA PRO A 461 52.17 4.55 -11.99
C PRO A 461 51.66 5.07 -13.33
N GLU A 462 51.57 6.38 -13.44
CA GLU A 462 51.26 7.12 -14.67
C GLU A 462 52.20 6.62 -15.77
N ALA A 463 51.65 6.04 -16.83
CA ALA A 463 52.42 5.62 -17.98
C ALA A 463 53.11 6.86 -18.58
N PRO A 464 54.40 6.84 -18.83
CA PRO A 464 55.10 7.99 -19.41
C PRO A 464 54.56 8.28 -20.82
N LYS A 465 54.21 9.54 -21.04
CA LYS A 465 53.84 10.08 -22.35
C LYS A 465 55.01 10.06 -23.32
#